data_a10f846efdc3c14a4258aa311838d928
#
_entry.id   a10f846efdc3c14a4258aa311838d928
#
_cell.length_a   1.000
_cell.length_b   1.000
_cell.length_c   1.000
_cell.angle_alpha   90.00
_cell.angle_beta   90.00
_cell.angle_gamma   90.00
#
_symmetry.space_group_name_H-M   'P 1'
#
loop_
_entity.id
_entity.type
_entity.pdbx_description
1 polymer ?
#
loop_
_entity_poly.entity_id
_entity_poly.type
_entity_poly.pdbx_seq_one_letter_code
_entity_poly.pdbx_strand_id
1 'polypeptide(L)'
;MMALLEISAIRCYQCDSNEDHSCPARRYFDTRLNAMIDCISFLSHSPGTFCVKTYQESTGWNSWIKITRSCGARTDYGLAWSCRYWFEEQGIYKEVCYCQDRDGCNSAIRQMNSSYKLTLVFIQLLTFTFIYIRKY
;
A
#
# COMPACT_ATOMS: atom_id res chain seq x y z
N MET A 1 -29.15 28.82 6.47
CA MET A 1 -29.08 27.35 6.48
C MET A 1 -27.62 26.99 6.21
N MET A 2 -26.83 26.81 7.27
CA MET A 2 -25.43 26.42 7.14
C MET A 2 -25.39 24.93 6.86
N ALA A 3 -24.96 24.54 5.65
CA ALA A 3 -24.63 23.17 5.37
C ALA A 3 -23.40 22.79 6.23
N LEU A 4 -23.62 21.96 7.23
CA LEU A 4 -22.54 21.30 7.94
C LEU A 4 -21.84 20.42 6.89
N LEU A 5 -20.67 20.85 6.45
CA LEU A 5 -19.73 19.98 5.75
C LEU A 5 -19.40 18.86 6.76
N GLU A 6 -20.04 17.71 6.60
CA GLU A 6 -19.57 16.48 7.25
C GLU A 6 -18.17 16.23 6.69
N ILE A 7 -17.16 16.54 7.47
CA ILE A 7 -15.79 16.10 7.20
C ILE A 7 -15.84 14.59 7.45
N SER A 8 -16.15 13.83 6.40
CA SER A 8 -16.04 12.38 6.43
C SER A 8 -14.56 12.06 6.58
N ALA A 9 -14.19 11.60 7.75
CA ALA A 9 -12.84 11.11 7.99
C ALA A 9 -12.59 9.84 7.18
N ILE A 10 -11.38 9.69 6.66
CA ILE A 10 -10.96 8.48 5.98
C ILE A 10 -10.98 7.31 6.97
N ARG A 11 -11.41 6.14 6.50
CA ARG A 11 -11.33 4.89 7.25
C ARG A 11 -10.23 4.02 6.67
N CYS A 12 -9.39 3.49 7.53
CA CYS A 12 -8.25 2.66 7.15
C CYS A 12 -8.28 1.32 7.90
N TYR A 13 -7.65 0.31 7.32
CA TYR A 13 -7.33 -0.91 8.07
C TYR A 13 -6.21 -0.63 9.06
N GLN A 14 -6.32 -1.18 10.26
CA GLN A 14 -5.32 -1.07 11.32
C GLN A 14 -5.00 -2.46 11.85
N CYS A 15 -3.79 -2.93 11.60
CA CYS A 15 -3.31 -4.23 12.06
C CYS A 15 -1.79 -4.37 11.93
N ASP A 16 -1.22 -5.32 12.66
CA ASP A 16 0.19 -5.69 12.62
C ASP A 16 0.31 -7.20 12.40
N SER A 17 1.08 -7.62 11.41
CA SER A 17 1.22 -9.04 11.06
C SER A 17 1.88 -9.90 12.12
N ASN A 18 2.59 -9.31 13.09
CA ASN A 18 3.17 -10.05 14.19
C ASN A 18 2.16 -10.34 15.32
N GLU A 19 1.11 -9.53 15.40
CA GLU A 19 0.13 -9.60 16.48
C GLU A 19 -1.21 -10.19 16.00
N ASP A 20 -1.52 -10.00 14.73
CA ASP A 20 -2.83 -10.30 14.17
C ASP A 20 -2.75 -11.27 12.99
N HIS A 21 -3.30 -12.46 13.17
CA HIS A 21 -3.38 -13.49 12.12
C HIS A 21 -4.26 -13.08 10.93
N SER A 22 -5.19 -12.15 11.12
CA SER A 22 -6.00 -11.60 10.02
C SER A 22 -5.25 -10.61 9.14
N CYS A 23 -4.04 -10.21 9.56
CA CYS A 23 -3.14 -9.29 8.87
C CYS A 23 -1.86 -10.00 8.37
N PRO A 24 -1.94 -11.02 7.54
CA PRO A 24 -0.80 -11.87 7.21
C PRO A 24 0.27 -11.12 6.40
N ALA A 25 1.54 -11.39 6.70
CA ALA A 25 2.67 -10.81 5.98
C ALA A 25 2.90 -11.45 4.60
N ARG A 26 2.60 -12.73 4.45
CA ARG A 26 2.92 -13.52 3.25
C ARG A 26 1.71 -14.01 2.46
N ARG A 27 0.50 -13.70 2.93
CA ARG A 27 -0.75 -14.18 2.31
C ARG A 27 -1.60 -12.99 1.87
N TYR A 28 -2.65 -13.30 1.13
CA TYR A 28 -3.66 -12.32 0.77
C TYR A 28 -4.32 -11.72 2.02
N PHE A 29 -4.47 -10.41 2.03
CA PHE A 29 -5.20 -9.68 3.07
C PHE A 29 -6.69 -9.73 2.78
N ASP A 30 -7.45 -10.46 3.60
CA ASP A 30 -8.88 -10.56 3.43
C ASP A 30 -9.59 -9.38 4.12
N THR A 31 -10.15 -8.51 3.31
CA THR A 31 -10.89 -7.34 3.77
C THR A 31 -12.19 -7.67 4.49
N ARG A 32 -12.70 -8.90 4.36
CA ARG A 32 -13.91 -9.37 5.07
C ARG A 32 -13.62 -9.75 6.52
N LEU A 33 -12.39 -10.11 6.83
CA LEU A 33 -11.95 -10.47 8.17
C LEU A 33 -11.47 -9.28 8.99
N ASN A 34 -11.27 -8.13 8.35
CA ASN A 34 -10.72 -6.94 8.97
C ASN A 34 -11.70 -5.77 8.89
N ALA A 35 -11.93 -5.13 10.02
CA ALA A 35 -12.73 -3.91 10.08
C ALA A 35 -11.86 -2.68 9.77
N MET A 36 -12.43 -1.72 9.07
CA MET A 36 -11.83 -0.39 8.93
C MET A 36 -12.15 0.43 10.17
N ILE A 37 -11.21 1.22 10.62
CA ILE A 37 -11.38 2.20 11.69
C ILE A 37 -11.41 3.60 11.09
N ASP A 38 -12.15 4.47 11.75
CA ASP A 38 -12.13 5.91 11.47
C ASP A 38 -10.83 6.51 12.00
N CYS A 39 -10.06 7.16 11.13
CA CYS A 39 -8.72 7.66 11.46
C CYS A 39 -8.70 8.83 12.44
N ILE A 40 -9.80 9.50 12.70
CA ILE A 40 -9.92 10.54 13.73
C ILE A 40 -10.58 10.04 15.01
N SER A 41 -11.02 8.76 15.05
CA SER A 41 -11.59 8.18 16.25
C SER A 41 -10.52 7.82 17.27
N PHE A 42 -10.95 7.64 18.52
CA PHE A 42 -10.07 7.17 19.60
C PHE A 42 -9.59 5.73 19.43
N LEU A 43 -10.15 4.97 18.49
CA LEU A 43 -9.71 3.62 18.14
C LEU A 43 -8.43 3.63 17.28
N SER A 44 -8.11 4.76 16.68
CA SER A 44 -6.90 4.88 15.87
C SER A 44 -5.67 5.02 16.75
N HIS A 45 -4.69 4.12 16.58
CA HIS A 45 -3.39 4.21 17.24
C HIS A 45 -2.57 5.41 16.76
N SER A 46 -2.78 5.83 15.53
CA SER A 46 -2.12 6.98 14.92
C SER A 46 -3.16 7.82 14.18
N PRO A 47 -3.84 8.75 14.87
CA PRO A 47 -4.83 9.59 14.23
C PRO A 47 -4.25 10.34 13.03
N GLY A 48 -5.02 10.46 11.97
CA GLY A 48 -4.54 11.10 10.76
C GLY A 48 -5.57 11.25 9.66
N THR A 49 -5.11 11.70 8.51
CA THR A 49 -5.96 12.03 7.36
C THR A 49 -5.75 11.12 6.15
N PHE A 50 -4.87 10.14 6.27
CA PHE A 50 -4.58 9.18 5.19
C PHE A 50 -4.27 7.79 5.76
N CYS A 51 -4.27 6.80 4.87
CA CYS A 51 -3.92 5.43 5.20
C CYS A 51 -2.46 5.14 4.89
N VAL A 52 -1.85 4.32 5.74
CA VAL A 52 -0.46 3.89 5.63
C VAL A 52 -0.39 2.37 5.61
N LYS A 53 0.48 1.85 4.78
CA LYS A 53 0.92 0.46 4.80
C LYS A 53 2.43 0.42 4.80
N THR A 54 3.00 -0.21 5.80
CA THR A 54 4.44 -0.43 5.91
C THR A 54 4.76 -1.90 5.68
N TYR A 55 5.70 -2.17 4.80
CA TYR A 55 6.31 -3.47 4.57
C TYR A 55 7.76 -3.42 5.01
N GLN A 56 8.18 -4.39 5.80
CA GLN A 56 9.57 -4.54 6.24
C GLN A 56 10.02 -5.97 6.00
N GLU A 57 11.23 -6.14 5.51
CA GLU A 57 11.82 -7.44 5.22
C GLU A 57 13.29 -7.44 5.63
N SER A 58 13.66 -8.40 6.45
CA SER A 58 15.05 -8.73 6.74
C SER A 58 15.44 -9.96 5.95
N THR A 59 16.59 -9.89 5.29
CA THR A 59 17.18 -11.01 4.54
C THR A 59 18.25 -11.70 5.37
N GLY A 60 18.55 -12.98 5.11
CA GLY A 60 19.57 -13.74 5.79
C GLY A 60 19.03 -14.94 6.55
N TRP A 61 19.81 -15.45 7.52
CA TRP A 61 19.53 -16.67 8.27
C TRP A 61 18.21 -16.62 9.07
N ASN A 62 17.87 -15.45 9.59
CA ASN A 62 16.63 -15.20 10.33
C ASN A 62 15.75 -14.23 9.51
N SER A 63 15.45 -14.59 8.27
CA SER A 63 14.59 -13.77 7.42
C SER A 63 13.17 -13.66 7.99
N TRP A 64 12.67 -12.45 8.07
CA TRP A 64 11.31 -12.17 8.51
C TRP A 64 10.67 -11.10 7.61
N ILE A 65 9.37 -11.13 7.56
CA ILE A 65 8.55 -10.12 6.89
C ILE A 65 7.52 -9.61 7.89
N LYS A 66 7.39 -8.29 7.95
CA LYS A 66 6.39 -7.61 8.76
C LYS A 66 5.58 -6.66 7.88
N ILE A 67 4.26 -6.69 8.05
CA ILE A 67 3.34 -5.71 7.47
C ILE A 67 2.58 -5.03 8.59
N THR A 68 2.55 -3.70 8.54
CA THR A 68 1.73 -2.88 9.42
C THR A 68 0.80 -2.02 8.60
N ARG A 69 -0.45 -1.94 8.99
CA ARG A 69 -1.45 -1.05 8.42
C ARG A 69 -1.97 -0.11 9.48
N SER A 70 -2.10 1.16 9.16
CA SER A 70 -2.54 2.19 10.11
C SER A 70 -3.09 3.42 9.40
N CYS A 71 -3.64 4.33 10.19
CA CYS A 71 -3.82 5.72 9.80
C CYS A 71 -2.50 6.48 9.93
N GLY A 72 -2.39 7.65 9.30
CA GLY A 72 -1.23 8.52 9.41
C GLY A 72 -1.55 9.99 9.20
N ALA A 73 -0.77 10.85 9.82
CA ALA A 73 -0.86 12.31 9.71
C ALA A 73 0.39 12.95 9.12
N ARG A 74 1.50 12.22 9.07
CA ARG A 74 2.79 12.68 8.55
C ARG A 74 3.41 11.59 7.68
N THR A 75 4.11 12.01 6.66
CA THR A 75 4.93 11.15 5.83
C THR A 75 6.40 11.33 6.18
N ASP A 76 7.22 10.28 6.07
CA ASP A 76 8.64 10.33 6.45
C ASP A 76 9.46 11.32 5.59
N TYR A 77 9.04 11.58 4.36
CA TYR A 77 9.74 12.44 3.40
C TYR A 77 8.83 13.46 2.70
N GLY A 78 7.86 14.02 3.42
CA GLY A 78 6.88 14.95 2.88
C GLY A 78 5.71 14.25 2.21
N LEU A 79 4.73 15.03 1.74
CA LEU A 79 3.52 14.54 1.08
C LEU A 79 3.89 13.89 -0.25
N ALA A 80 3.90 12.57 -0.30
CA ALA A 80 3.98 11.81 -1.53
C ALA A 80 2.99 10.66 -1.48
N TRP A 81 1.96 10.77 -2.30
CA TRP A 81 1.03 9.68 -2.54
C TRP A 81 1.73 8.63 -3.37
N SER A 82 1.82 7.43 -2.89
CA SER A 82 2.44 6.27 -3.52
C SER A 82 3.37 5.56 -2.53
N CYS A 83 4.13 4.62 -3.00
CA CYS A 83 5.07 3.85 -2.19
C CYS A 83 6.48 4.40 -2.33
N ARG A 84 7.19 4.44 -1.22
CA ARG A 84 8.62 4.71 -1.17
C ARG A 84 9.32 3.58 -0.46
N TYR A 85 10.56 3.31 -0.83
CA TYR A 85 11.37 2.26 -0.24
C TYR A 85 12.79 2.73 0.01
N TRP A 86 13.40 2.16 1.02
CA TRP A 86 14.82 2.35 1.35
C TRP A 86 15.34 1.16 2.15
N PHE A 87 16.64 1.12 2.34
CA PHE A 87 17.28 0.19 3.25
C PHE A 87 17.65 0.93 4.52
N GLU A 88 17.28 0.36 5.67
CA GLU A 88 17.71 0.84 6.97
C GLU A 88 19.16 0.39 7.24
N GLU A 89 19.84 1.02 8.20
CA GLU A 89 21.26 0.78 8.52
C GLU A 89 21.60 -0.69 8.80
N GLN A 90 20.64 -1.48 9.23
CA GLN A 90 20.79 -2.91 9.50
C GLN A 90 20.51 -3.81 8.29
N GLY A 91 20.38 -3.25 7.09
CA GLY A 91 20.07 -3.99 5.88
C GLY A 91 18.61 -4.43 5.79
N ILE A 92 17.71 -3.86 6.59
CA ILE A 92 16.28 -4.11 6.53
C ILE A 92 15.70 -3.32 5.36
N TYR A 93 15.08 -4.01 4.42
CA TYR A 93 14.29 -3.36 3.38
C TYR A 93 12.98 -2.85 3.99
N LYS A 94 12.67 -1.59 3.75
CA LYS A 94 11.42 -0.97 4.18
C LYS A 94 10.73 -0.29 3.01
N GLU A 95 9.44 -0.56 2.85
CA GLU A 95 8.57 0.09 1.89
C GLU A 95 7.37 0.68 2.63
N VAL A 96 7.09 1.94 2.40
CA VAL A 96 5.95 2.63 3.00
C VAL A 96 5.08 3.20 1.90
N CYS A 97 3.81 2.83 1.92
CA CYS A 97 2.80 3.28 0.97
C CYS A 97 1.77 4.16 1.67
N TYR A 98 1.50 5.30 1.07
CA TYR A 98 0.50 6.26 1.55
C TYR A 98 -0.63 6.38 0.54
N CYS A 99 -1.86 6.45 1.00
CA CYS A 99 -3.03 6.65 0.14
C CYS A 99 -4.15 7.41 0.87
N GLN A 100 -4.94 8.14 0.10
CA GLN A 100 -6.07 8.93 0.60
C GLN A 100 -7.26 8.92 -0.37
N ASP A 101 -7.18 8.19 -1.47
CA ASP A 101 -8.15 8.21 -2.56
C ASP A 101 -9.49 7.56 -2.20
N ARG A 102 -9.49 6.61 -1.25
CA ARG A 102 -10.69 5.90 -0.81
C ARG A 102 -10.50 5.27 0.57
N ASP A 103 -11.59 4.95 1.21
CA ASP A 103 -11.60 4.16 2.45
C ASP A 103 -10.95 2.79 2.22
N GLY A 104 -10.13 2.35 3.17
CA GLY A 104 -9.47 1.06 3.12
C GLY A 104 -8.42 0.91 2.00
N CYS A 105 -7.91 2.01 1.46
CA CYS A 105 -6.93 1.98 0.38
C CYS A 105 -5.62 1.27 0.74
N ASN A 106 -5.32 1.11 2.03
CA ASN A 106 -4.14 0.37 2.51
C ASN A 106 -4.35 -1.16 2.59
N SER A 107 -5.43 -1.67 2.00
CA SER A 107 -5.67 -3.12 1.88
C SER A 107 -4.77 -3.78 0.84
N ALA A 108 -4.39 -3.07 -0.21
CA ALA A 108 -3.68 -3.64 -1.35
C ALA A 108 -2.34 -4.27 -0.98
N ILE A 109 -2.08 -5.43 -1.55
CA ILE A 109 -0.75 -5.99 -1.66
C ILE A 109 -0.04 -5.17 -2.75
N ARG A 110 1.21 -4.77 -2.48
CA ARG A 110 2.13 -4.06 -3.37
C ARG A 110 1.48 -3.55 -4.66
N GLN A 111 1.29 -2.27 -4.78
CA GLN A 111 0.83 -1.66 -6.03
C GLN A 111 1.95 -1.82 -7.06
N MET A 112 1.89 -2.90 -7.82
CA MET A 112 2.74 -3.02 -9.01
C MET A 112 2.35 -1.88 -9.94
N ASN A 113 3.28 -0.96 -10.15
CA ASN A 113 3.09 0.17 -11.03
C ASN A 113 2.45 -0.29 -12.33
N SER A 114 1.25 0.20 -12.62
CA SER A 114 0.51 -0.07 -13.86
C SER A 114 1.31 0.31 -15.12
N SER A 115 2.34 1.11 -14.95
CA SER A 115 3.16 1.63 -16.05
C SER A 115 3.89 0.55 -16.85
N TYR A 116 4.42 -0.48 -16.21
CA TYR A 116 5.13 -1.52 -16.96
C TYR A 116 4.19 -2.50 -17.69
N LYS A 117 2.96 -2.66 -17.22
CA LYS A 117 1.95 -3.47 -17.96
C LYS A 117 1.65 -2.85 -19.32
N LEU A 118 1.53 -1.53 -19.38
CA LEU A 118 1.38 -0.80 -20.64
C LEU A 118 2.61 -0.98 -21.53
N THR A 119 3.82 -0.90 -20.97
CA THR A 119 5.07 -1.06 -21.71
C THR A 119 5.20 -2.46 -22.31
N LEU A 120 4.83 -3.52 -21.56
CA LEU A 120 4.84 -4.89 -22.08
C LEU A 120 3.84 -5.11 -23.21
N VAL A 121 2.64 -4.54 -23.11
CA VAL A 121 1.62 -4.60 -24.17
C VAL A 121 2.14 -3.88 -25.44
N PHE A 122 2.77 -2.71 -25.31
CA PHE A 122 3.36 -2.00 -26.46
C PHE A 122 4.49 -2.78 -27.10
N ILE A 123 5.37 -3.43 -26.34
CA ILE A 123 6.45 -4.27 -26.88
C ILE A 123 5.87 -5.47 -27.63
N GLN A 124 4.83 -6.11 -27.10
CA GLN A 124 4.17 -7.23 -27.79
C GLN A 124 3.51 -6.80 -29.10
N LEU A 125 2.83 -5.65 -29.14
CA LEU A 125 2.23 -5.11 -30.36
C LEU A 125 3.29 -4.78 -31.41
N LEU A 126 4.41 -4.19 -31.02
CA LEU A 126 5.53 -3.87 -31.93
C LEU A 126 6.17 -5.15 -32.51
N THR A 127 6.34 -6.20 -31.72
CA THR A 127 6.89 -7.47 -32.24
C THR A 127 5.94 -8.16 -33.20
N PHE A 128 4.63 -8.12 -32.93
CA PHE A 128 3.63 -8.67 -33.86
C PHE A 128 3.59 -7.90 -35.20
N THR A 129 3.67 -6.57 -35.18
CA THR A 129 3.70 -5.76 -36.39
C THR A 129 4.98 -5.99 -37.19
N PHE A 130 6.14 -6.13 -36.54
CA PHE A 130 7.42 -6.44 -37.21
C PHE A 130 7.40 -7.81 -37.89
N ILE A 131 6.83 -8.82 -37.24
CA ILE A 131 6.70 -10.18 -37.82
C ILE A 131 5.74 -10.15 -39.01
N TYR A 132 4.66 -9.38 -38.91
CA TYR A 132 3.67 -9.26 -40.01
C TYR A 132 4.26 -8.57 -41.26
N ILE A 133 5.01 -7.48 -41.06
CA ILE A 133 5.64 -6.74 -42.19
C ILE A 133 6.74 -7.58 -42.85
N ARG A 134 7.44 -8.46 -42.13
CA ARG A 134 8.50 -9.30 -42.69
C ARG A 134 7.97 -10.49 -43.49
N LYS A 135 6.66 -10.79 -43.41
CA LYS A 135 6.02 -11.92 -44.06
C LYS A 135 5.33 -11.56 -45.40
N TYR A 136 5.25 -10.27 -45.70
CA TYR A 136 4.76 -9.67 -46.93
C TYR A 136 5.83 -8.76 -47.56
#